data_4007b4ae8b80f98b724212107d9fd24a
#
_entry.id   4007b4ae8b80f98b724212107d9fd24a
#
_cell.length_a   1.000
_cell.length_b   1.000
_cell.length_c   1.000
_cell.angle_alpha   90.00
_cell.angle_beta   90.00
_cell.angle_gamma   90.00
#
_symmetry.space_group_name_H-M   'P 1'
#
loop_
_entity.id
_entity.type
_entity.pdbx_description
1 polymer ?
#
loop_
_entity_poly.entity_id
_entity_poly.type
_entity_poly.pdbx_seq_one_letter_code
_entity_poly.pdbx_strand_id
1 'polypeptide(L)'
;MKKTVLTPFLFFVFLAAFGQNYYMTKPEGFGAAATGGGNATPITVSTYDEFKAAIKLTTPQVILVSGTITCSYTSETLTNKTIIGLKGARLVNTNQTTTGSGILYLKPGSNNVIIRNLIFEGPGAYDVDGRDNLTSECTNLWVDHCEFQDGTDGNFDNKGAGDNTTISWCKFTYLKPAKAGGPGGADDHRFTNLVGSSKSDFPADGHYSITFQNCYWAEGCKERMPRARNAELHLLNCYYNTTVSGSLAIGLGGGNNNTTCYVENTNFANIASVYRNYNSTDGGTVGLIFDGCMNGSANVGSVSKPSYAYTVLPVADVAAAVANGNCGAGATLNVSSTGVMSSGCTVLEENEFNKSKVQFYPTLVDSTLTVELPESMDGLASIEVFSISGAQVFSLSKKVTATEKIALNLSTLPKGLYVCNLKIGSTSSTWKFIKK
;
A
#
# COMPACT_ATOMS: atom_id res chain seq x y z
N MET A 1 40.39 32.89 -41.54
CA MET A 1 39.07 32.31 -41.19
C MET A 1 39.30 31.15 -40.22
N LYS A 2 39.03 31.35 -38.94
CA LYS A 2 39.14 30.30 -37.92
C LYS A 2 37.81 29.55 -37.89
N LYS A 3 37.82 28.22 -38.16
CA LYS A 3 36.66 27.36 -38.05
C LYS A 3 36.49 26.96 -36.56
N THR A 4 35.42 27.44 -35.97
CA THR A 4 35.01 27.01 -34.62
C THR A 4 34.27 25.69 -34.75
N VAL A 5 34.82 24.61 -34.20
CA VAL A 5 34.16 23.31 -34.11
C VAL A 5 33.31 23.35 -32.85
N LEU A 6 32.00 23.31 -33.03
CA LEU A 6 31.03 23.21 -31.93
C LEU A 6 30.85 21.73 -31.61
N THR A 7 31.36 21.28 -30.48
CA THR A 7 31.16 19.91 -29.99
C THR A 7 29.81 19.85 -29.23
N PRO A 8 28.84 19.00 -29.64
CA PRO A 8 27.62 18.87 -28.87
C PRO A 8 27.89 18.13 -27.56
N PHE A 9 27.62 18.81 -26.46
CA PHE A 9 27.65 18.22 -25.13
C PHE A 9 26.34 17.42 -24.97
N LEU A 10 26.42 16.09 -25.06
CA LEU A 10 25.28 15.20 -24.80
C LEU A 10 25.10 15.11 -23.29
N PHE A 11 24.07 15.77 -22.77
CA PHE A 11 23.66 15.66 -21.39
C PHE A 11 22.94 14.30 -21.21
N PHE A 12 23.62 13.30 -20.66
CA PHE A 12 22.96 12.07 -20.17
C PHE A 12 22.25 12.41 -18.86
N VAL A 13 20.95 12.57 -18.91
CA VAL A 13 20.10 12.54 -17.72
C VAL A 13 20.02 11.10 -17.26
N PHE A 14 20.75 10.75 -16.22
CA PHE A 14 20.53 9.50 -15.50
C PHE A 14 19.20 9.63 -14.77
N LEU A 15 18.15 9.04 -15.32
CA LEU A 15 16.95 8.73 -14.58
C LEU A 15 17.32 7.60 -13.59
N ALA A 16 17.53 7.95 -12.34
CA ALA A 16 17.56 6.97 -11.27
C ALA A 16 16.13 6.41 -11.15
N ALA A 17 15.91 5.24 -11.71
CA ALA A 17 14.70 4.47 -11.44
C ALA A 17 14.80 3.99 -10.00
N PHE A 18 14.21 4.71 -9.05
CA PHE A 18 13.97 4.19 -7.72
C PHE A 18 12.94 3.07 -7.86
N GLY A 19 13.33 1.85 -7.56
CA GLY A 19 12.42 0.71 -7.52
C GLY A 19 11.30 1.01 -6.54
N GLN A 20 10.05 0.96 -7.04
CA GLN A 20 8.88 1.28 -6.26
C GLN A 20 8.59 0.15 -5.27
N ASN A 21 8.53 0.47 -3.97
CA ASN A 21 8.20 -0.52 -2.96
C ASN A 21 6.68 -0.64 -2.80
N TYR A 22 6.09 -1.70 -3.34
CA TYR A 22 4.66 -2.03 -3.21
C TYR A 22 4.34 -2.86 -1.96
N TYR A 23 5.25 -2.94 -1.00
CA TYR A 23 5.11 -3.77 0.18
C TYR A 23 5.54 -3.01 1.43
N MET A 24 4.63 -2.88 2.38
CA MET A 24 4.91 -2.28 3.68
C MET A 24 5.06 -3.38 4.73
N THR A 25 6.17 -3.36 5.47
CA THR A 25 6.42 -4.31 6.57
C THR A 25 5.77 -3.87 7.88
N LYS A 26 5.48 -2.58 8.00
CA LYS A 26 4.85 -1.94 9.18
C LYS A 26 4.00 -0.76 8.72
N PRO A 27 2.99 -0.36 9.49
CA PRO A 27 2.21 0.83 9.18
C PRO A 27 3.03 2.11 9.31
N GLU A 28 2.73 3.08 8.44
CA GLU A 28 3.11 4.48 8.58
C GLU A 28 1.87 5.28 9.00
N GLY A 29 2.00 6.57 9.28
CA GLY A 29 0.86 7.43 9.56
C GLY A 29 0.30 7.28 10.98
N PHE A 30 -0.95 7.69 11.15
CA PHE A 30 -1.59 7.72 12.47
C PHE A 30 -1.75 6.32 13.08
N GLY A 31 -1.95 5.28 12.26
CA GLY A 31 -2.02 3.89 12.70
C GLY A 31 -0.69 3.19 12.95
N ALA A 32 0.44 3.93 12.97
CA ALA A 32 1.79 3.36 13.10
C ALA A 32 2.04 2.53 14.36
N ALA A 33 1.22 2.70 15.40
CA ALA A 33 1.31 1.93 16.64
C ALA A 33 0.69 0.52 16.56
N ALA A 34 -0.03 0.19 15.46
CA ALA A 34 -0.67 -1.12 15.33
C ALA A 34 0.35 -2.24 15.15
N THR A 35 0.34 -3.22 16.05
CA THR A 35 1.17 -4.43 16.04
C THR A 35 0.36 -5.72 15.87
N GLY A 36 -0.98 -5.62 15.96
CA GLY A 36 -1.91 -6.73 15.76
C GLY A 36 -1.67 -7.91 16.69
N GLY A 37 -1.72 -9.12 16.15
CA GLY A 37 -1.43 -10.37 16.85
C GLY A 37 0.04 -10.63 17.15
N GLY A 38 0.93 -9.71 16.77
CA GLY A 38 2.38 -9.83 17.00
C GLY A 38 2.95 -11.11 16.35
N ASN A 39 3.71 -11.88 17.14
CA ASN A 39 4.35 -13.12 16.70
C ASN A 39 3.53 -14.39 17.04
N ALA A 40 2.21 -14.27 17.26
CA ALA A 40 1.39 -15.44 17.50
C ALA A 40 1.44 -16.41 16.32
N THR A 41 1.47 -17.73 16.63
CA THR A 41 1.44 -18.76 15.58
C THR A 41 0.18 -18.60 14.74
N PRO A 42 0.27 -18.49 13.42
CA PRO A 42 -0.89 -18.34 12.55
C PRO A 42 -1.84 -19.54 12.62
N ILE A 43 -3.13 -19.26 12.64
CA ILE A 43 -4.19 -20.26 12.43
C ILE A 43 -4.90 -19.95 11.12
N THR A 44 -5.19 -20.99 10.34
CA THR A 44 -5.92 -20.85 9.08
C THR A 44 -7.40 -21.16 9.29
N VAL A 45 -8.27 -20.29 8.74
CA VAL A 45 -9.72 -20.43 8.77
C VAL A 45 -10.27 -20.42 7.34
N SER A 46 -11.25 -21.27 7.07
CA SER A 46 -11.87 -21.44 5.74
C SER A 46 -13.40 -21.43 5.79
N THR A 47 -13.97 -21.39 6.99
CA THR A 47 -15.41 -21.32 7.23
C THR A 47 -15.77 -20.12 8.10
N TYR A 48 -17.03 -19.71 8.03
CA TYR A 48 -17.52 -18.58 8.84
C TYR A 48 -17.46 -18.86 10.35
N ASP A 49 -17.76 -20.10 10.77
CA ASP A 49 -17.70 -20.46 12.18
C ASP A 49 -16.26 -20.47 12.71
N GLU A 50 -15.30 -20.98 11.94
CA GLU A 50 -13.88 -20.91 12.28
C GLU A 50 -13.43 -19.45 12.39
N PHE A 51 -13.79 -18.59 11.42
CA PHE A 51 -13.48 -17.17 11.44
C PHE A 51 -14.02 -16.48 12.69
N LYS A 52 -15.31 -16.67 13.00
CA LYS A 52 -15.94 -16.12 14.22
C LYS A 52 -15.27 -16.60 15.50
N ALA A 53 -14.95 -17.89 15.57
CA ALA A 53 -14.26 -18.44 16.73
C ALA A 53 -12.87 -17.81 16.91
N ALA A 54 -12.11 -17.67 15.81
CA ALA A 54 -10.76 -17.12 15.84
C ALA A 54 -10.70 -15.64 16.27
N ILE A 55 -11.60 -14.80 15.73
CA ILE A 55 -11.61 -13.36 16.09
C ILE A 55 -12.06 -13.12 17.52
N LYS A 56 -12.82 -14.03 18.14
CA LYS A 56 -13.31 -13.95 19.53
C LYS A 56 -12.29 -14.38 20.59
N LEU A 57 -11.18 -15.01 20.19
CA LEU A 57 -10.13 -15.38 21.15
C LEU A 57 -9.62 -14.14 21.88
N THR A 58 -9.45 -14.23 23.19
CA THR A 58 -8.95 -13.12 24.00
C THR A 58 -7.45 -12.95 23.92
N THR A 59 -6.73 -13.98 23.50
CA THR A 59 -5.26 -13.96 23.30
C THR A 59 -4.90 -13.27 21.97
N PRO A 60 -3.69 -12.70 21.84
CA PRO A 60 -3.15 -12.26 20.56
C PRO A 60 -3.23 -13.37 19.51
N GLN A 61 -3.66 -13.05 18.29
CA GLN A 61 -3.87 -14.06 17.25
C GLN A 61 -3.50 -13.51 15.86
N VAL A 62 -2.84 -14.36 15.07
CA VAL A 62 -2.67 -14.19 13.61
C VAL A 62 -3.62 -15.17 12.92
N ILE A 63 -4.53 -14.67 12.09
CA ILE A 63 -5.61 -15.43 11.44
C ILE A 63 -5.41 -15.35 9.93
N LEU A 64 -5.19 -16.48 9.29
CA LEU A 64 -5.08 -16.60 7.84
C LEU A 64 -6.44 -17.00 7.27
N VAL A 65 -7.06 -16.13 6.49
CA VAL A 65 -8.32 -16.42 5.79
C VAL A 65 -8.01 -17.12 4.48
N SER A 66 -8.60 -18.29 4.26
CA SER A 66 -8.37 -19.11 3.05
C SER A 66 -9.65 -19.24 2.23
N GLY A 67 -9.57 -18.89 0.94
CA GLY A 67 -10.67 -19.01 0.01
C GLY A 67 -11.82 -18.02 0.25
N THR A 68 -13.01 -18.39 -0.20
CA THR A 68 -14.21 -17.55 -0.05
C THR A 68 -15.01 -17.99 1.16
N ILE A 69 -15.19 -17.10 2.13
CA ILE A 69 -16.02 -17.31 3.31
C ILE A 69 -17.31 -16.50 3.12
N THR A 70 -18.44 -17.20 2.92
CA THR A 70 -19.76 -16.55 2.99
C THR A 70 -20.10 -16.32 4.45
N CYS A 71 -20.29 -15.06 4.82
CA CYS A 71 -20.50 -14.62 6.20
C CYS A 71 -21.85 -13.90 6.37
N SER A 72 -22.30 -13.83 7.61
CA SER A 72 -23.33 -12.90 8.05
C SER A 72 -22.68 -11.69 8.71
N TYR A 73 -23.44 -10.63 8.92
CA TYR A 73 -22.98 -9.48 9.67
C TYR A 73 -22.38 -9.88 11.03
N THR A 74 -21.15 -9.51 11.25
CA THR A 74 -20.36 -9.86 12.43
C THR A 74 -19.98 -8.57 13.18
N SER A 75 -20.39 -8.47 14.44
CA SER A 75 -20.14 -7.30 15.29
C SER A 75 -19.44 -7.76 16.58
N GLU A 76 -18.14 -7.50 16.70
CA GLU A 76 -17.30 -8.00 17.79
C GLU A 76 -16.25 -6.98 18.25
N THR A 77 -15.82 -7.11 19.50
CA THR A 77 -14.66 -6.36 20.02
C THR A 77 -13.40 -7.17 19.77
N LEU A 78 -12.48 -6.63 18.97
CA LEU A 78 -11.23 -7.28 18.62
C LEU A 78 -10.04 -6.56 19.28
N THR A 79 -9.17 -7.31 19.94
CA THR A 79 -7.93 -6.79 20.51
C THR A 79 -6.75 -7.68 20.13
N ASN A 80 -5.63 -7.06 19.75
CA ASN A 80 -4.40 -7.76 19.38
C ASN A 80 -4.63 -8.84 18.32
N LYS A 81 -5.23 -8.46 17.18
CA LYS A 81 -5.53 -9.38 16.07
C LYS A 81 -4.85 -8.94 14.79
N THR A 82 -4.27 -9.91 14.09
CA THR A 82 -3.86 -9.76 12.69
C THR A 82 -4.69 -10.70 11.84
N ILE A 83 -5.43 -10.18 10.87
CA ILE A 83 -6.24 -10.93 9.91
C ILE A 83 -5.62 -10.76 8.53
N ILE A 84 -5.23 -11.86 7.90
CA ILE A 84 -4.51 -11.84 6.62
C ILE A 84 -5.25 -12.74 5.63
N GLY A 85 -5.63 -12.21 4.48
CA GLY A 85 -6.14 -13.00 3.37
C GLY A 85 -5.01 -13.74 2.64
N LEU A 86 -5.13 -15.05 2.48
CA LEU A 86 -4.35 -15.80 1.49
C LEU A 86 -4.74 -15.34 0.09
N LYS A 87 -4.00 -15.72 -0.94
CA LYS A 87 -4.26 -15.28 -2.32
C LYS A 87 -5.72 -15.50 -2.73
N GLY A 88 -6.41 -14.39 -3.05
CA GLY A 88 -7.82 -14.39 -3.47
C GLY A 88 -8.83 -14.62 -2.35
N ALA A 89 -8.39 -14.61 -1.09
CA ALA A 89 -9.29 -14.77 0.06
C ALA A 89 -10.31 -13.63 0.17
N ARG A 90 -11.56 -13.97 0.48
CA ARG A 90 -12.63 -12.98 0.61
C ARG A 90 -13.66 -13.34 1.68
N LEU A 91 -14.20 -12.30 2.28
CA LEU A 91 -15.41 -12.34 3.11
C LEU A 91 -16.56 -11.80 2.27
N VAL A 92 -17.60 -12.62 2.06
CA VAL A 92 -18.73 -12.28 1.18
C VAL A 92 -20.02 -12.28 1.97
N ASN A 93 -20.79 -11.20 1.90
CA ASN A 93 -22.16 -11.16 2.40
C ASN A 93 -23.10 -10.72 1.26
N THR A 94 -24.03 -11.57 0.89
CA THR A 94 -25.01 -11.30 -0.19
C THR A 94 -26.34 -10.76 0.33
N ASN A 95 -26.49 -10.57 1.64
CA ASN A 95 -27.73 -10.11 2.26
C ASN A 95 -27.85 -8.57 2.15
N GLN A 96 -28.99 -8.09 1.65
CA GLN A 96 -29.31 -6.64 1.54
C GLN A 96 -30.34 -6.17 2.58
N THR A 97 -30.69 -6.98 3.58
CA THR A 97 -31.66 -6.55 4.59
C THR A 97 -31.03 -5.62 5.63
N THR A 98 -31.86 -4.84 6.30
CA THR A 98 -31.43 -3.92 7.37
C THR A 98 -30.76 -4.60 8.56
N THR A 99 -31.03 -5.88 8.78
CA THR A 99 -30.44 -6.65 9.90
C THR A 99 -29.30 -7.56 9.47
N GLY A 100 -29.27 -7.98 8.21
CA GLY A 100 -28.34 -9.01 7.74
C GLY A 100 -27.20 -8.53 6.85
N SER A 101 -27.26 -7.30 6.32
CA SER A 101 -26.22 -6.72 5.47
C SER A 101 -25.02 -6.22 6.27
N GLY A 102 -23.92 -5.86 5.56
CA GLY A 102 -22.63 -5.54 6.17
C GLY A 102 -21.81 -6.79 6.47
N ILE A 103 -20.51 -6.65 6.72
CA ILE A 103 -19.61 -7.79 6.93
C ILE A 103 -19.04 -7.80 8.33
N LEU A 104 -18.19 -6.81 8.66
CA LEU A 104 -17.48 -6.77 9.94
C LEU A 104 -17.59 -5.40 10.60
N TYR A 105 -18.02 -5.40 11.86
CA TYR A 105 -18.01 -4.23 12.71
C TYR A 105 -17.07 -4.46 13.91
N LEU A 106 -16.00 -3.68 13.95
CA LEU A 106 -15.09 -3.59 15.09
C LEU A 106 -15.72 -2.68 16.14
N LYS A 107 -16.36 -3.26 17.17
CA LYS A 107 -17.09 -2.51 18.20
C LYS A 107 -16.19 -1.63 19.07
N PRO A 108 -16.76 -0.68 19.82
CA PRO A 108 -16.06 0.07 20.85
C PRO A 108 -15.26 -0.84 21.79
N GLY A 109 -14.04 -0.42 22.14
CA GLY A 109 -13.07 -1.22 22.89
C GLY A 109 -12.18 -2.10 22.03
N SER A 110 -12.41 -2.18 20.72
CA SER A 110 -11.43 -2.77 19.81
C SER A 110 -10.14 -1.96 19.78
N ASN A 111 -8.99 -2.65 19.79
CA ASN A 111 -7.69 -1.99 19.81
C ASN A 111 -6.61 -2.90 19.24
N ASN A 112 -5.64 -2.28 18.56
CA ASN A 112 -4.46 -2.95 18.03
C ASN A 112 -4.81 -4.07 17.05
N VAL A 113 -5.41 -3.70 15.92
CA VAL A 113 -5.87 -4.63 14.88
C VAL A 113 -5.15 -4.34 13.57
N ILE A 114 -4.75 -5.39 12.88
CA ILE A 114 -4.18 -5.36 11.53
C ILE A 114 -5.05 -6.23 10.62
N ILE A 115 -5.49 -5.70 9.47
CA ILE A 115 -6.22 -6.44 8.43
C ILE A 115 -5.48 -6.26 7.11
N ARG A 116 -5.04 -7.34 6.47
CA ARG A 116 -4.24 -7.28 5.25
C ARG A 116 -4.68 -8.25 4.18
N ASN A 117 -4.56 -7.84 2.93
CA ASN A 117 -4.70 -8.68 1.73
C ASN A 117 -6.03 -9.42 1.64
N LEU A 118 -7.13 -8.81 2.08
CA LEU A 118 -8.44 -9.43 2.16
C LEU A 118 -9.45 -8.67 1.29
N ILE A 119 -10.31 -9.41 0.58
CA ILE A 119 -11.41 -8.84 -0.19
C ILE A 119 -12.67 -8.87 0.66
N PHE A 120 -13.33 -7.72 0.83
CA PHE A 120 -14.64 -7.56 1.42
C PHE A 120 -15.64 -7.35 0.28
N GLU A 121 -16.59 -8.26 0.11
CA GLU A 121 -17.57 -8.19 -0.98
C GLU A 121 -19.00 -8.17 -0.45
N GLY A 122 -19.66 -7.04 -0.63
CA GLY A 122 -21.05 -6.83 -0.30
C GLY A 122 -22.02 -7.19 -1.45
N PRO A 123 -23.33 -7.05 -1.22
CA PRO A 123 -24.36 -7.40 -2.20
C PRO A 123 -24.61 -6.30 -3.26
N GLY A 124 -24.00 -5.13 -3.12
CA GLY A 124 -24.26 -3.92 -3.91
C GLY A 124 -24.98 -2.84 -3.11
N ALA A 125 -24.77 -1.60 -3.50
CA ALA A 125 -25.31 -0.42 -2.84
C ALA A 125 -26.84 -0.44 -2.81
N TYR A 126 -27.42 -0.25 -1.61
CA TYR A 126 -28.87 -0.21 -1.38
C TYR A 126 -29.29 0.78 -0.29
N ASP A 127 -28.38 1.61 0.21
CA ASP A 127 -28.61 2.61 1.26
C ASP A 127 -29.28 2.03 2.51
N VAL A 128 -28.61 1.10 3.18
CA VAL A 128 -29.01 0.51 4.45
C VAL A 128 -28.09 1.06 5.54
N ASP A 129 -28.54 2.06 6.26
CA ASP A 129 -27.75 2.84 7.23
C ASP A 129 -26.94 1.96 8.21
N GLY A 130 -25.64 2.21 8.29
CA GLY A 130 -24.68 1.53 9.16
C GLY A 130 -24.39 0.06 8.78
N ARG A 131 -24.54 -0.33 7.51
CA ARG A 131 -24.29 -1.68 7.01
C ARG A 131 -23.15 -1.73 5.99
N ASP A 132 -21.98 -1.25 6.43
CA ASP A 132 -20.75 -1.22 5.64
C ASP A 132 -20.09 -2.60 5.55
N ASN A 133 -19.22 -2.76 4.57
CA ASN A 133 -18.36 -3.94 4.50
C ASN A 133 -17.42 -4.01 5.72
N LEU A 134 -16.87 -2.87 6.15
CA LEU A 134 -16.14 -2.73 7.40
C LEU A 134 -16.57 -1.45 8.11
N THR A 135 -17.05 -1.57 9.34
CA THR A 135 -17.26 -0.44 10.24
C THR A 135 -16.26 -0.52 11.38
N SER A 136 -15.59 0.58 11.74
CA SER A 136 -14.57 0.56 12.78
C SER A 136 -14.82 1.61 13.86
N GLU A 137 -14.83 1.14 15.12
CA GLU A 137 -14.59 1.93 16.33
C GLU A 137 -13.30 1.45 17.03
N CYS A 138 -12.35 0.96 16.26
CA CYS A 138 -11.07 0.45 16.74
C CYS A 138 -10.04 1.56 16.87
N THR A 139 -9.26 1.55 17.94
CA THR A 139 -8.07 2.38 18.07
C THR A 139 -6.81 1.60 17.64
N ASN A 140 -5.81 2.29 17.06
CA ASN A 140 -4.60 1.66 16.52
C ASN A 140 -4.94 0.56 15.49
N LEU A 141 -5.52 0.98 14.37
CA LEU A 141 -5.92 0.10 13.28
C LEU A 141 -5.01 0.30 12.06
N TRP A 142 -4.57 -0.80 11.48
CA TRP A 142 -3.94 -0.81 10.16
C TRP A 142 -4.69 -1.72 9.20
N VAL A 143 -5.22 -1.14 8.12
CA VAL A 143 -5.86 -1.89 7.02
C VAL A 143 -5.01 -1.69 5.78
N ASP A 144 -4.46 -2.78 5.23
CA ASP A 144 -3.47 -2.72 4.17
C ASP A 144 -3.72 -3.73 3.05
N HIS A 145 -3.54 -3.30 1.81
CA HIS A 145 -3.78 -4.15 0.64
C HIS A 145 -5.12 -4.89 0.71
N CYS A 146 -6.18 -4.22 1.15
CA CYS A 146 -7.52 -4.78 1.12
C CYS A 146 -8.31 -4.23 -0.07
N GLU A 147 -9.25 -5.03 -0.60
CA GLU A 147 -10.21 -4.59 -1.60
C GLU A 147 -11.62 -4.59 -1.01
N PHE A 148 -12.30 -3.46 -1.13
CA PHE A 148 -13.66 -3.28 -0.67
C PHE A 148 -14.58 -3.12 -1.88
N GLN A 149 -15.52 -4.06 -2.05
CA GLN A 149 -16.41 -4.13 -3.20
C GLN A 149 -17.87 -4.08 -2.74
N ASP A 150 -18.68 -3.29 -3.44
CA ASP A 150 -20.13 -3.40 -3.42
C ASP A 150 -20.76 -3.38 -2.02
N GLY A 151 -20.30 -2.51 -1.13
CA GLY A 151 -20.92 -2.33 0.20
C GLY A 151 -22.39 -1.93 0.12
N THR A 152 -23.20 -2.32 1.11
CA THR A 152 -24.63 -2.01 1.11
C THR A 152 -24.89 -0.55 1.44
N ASP A 153 -24.31 -0.05 2.54
CA ASP A 153 -24.32 1.37 2.94
C ASP A 153 -23.01 2.06 2.52
N GLY A 154 -21.88 1.49 2.92
CA GLY A 154 -20.55 1.96 2.59
C GLY A 154 -19.56 0.82 2.46
N ASN A 155 -18.33 1.17 2.09
CA ASN A 155 -17.26 0.18 2.00
C ASN A 155 -16.47 0.09 3.30
N PHE A 156 -16.01 1.22 3.84
CA PHE A 156 -15.25 1.22 5.10
C PHE A 156 -15.44 2.54 5.85
N ASP A 157 -16.15 2.48 6.97
CA ASP A 157 -16.48 3.62 7.81
C ASP A 157 -15.74 3.60 9.15
N ASN A 158 -15.30 4.78 9.60
CA ASN A 158 -14.72 5.00 10.94
C ASN A 158 -15.65 5.91 11.74
N LYS A 159 -16.02 5.47 12.95
CA LYS A 159 -16.94 6.23 13.82
C LYS A 159 -16.67 5.98 15.31
N GLY A 160 -17.40 6.70 16.16
CA GLY A 160 -17.41 6.52 17.61
C GLY A 160 -16.02 6.65 18.23
N ALA A 161 -15.56 5.59 18.87
CA ALA A 161 -14.26 5.54 19.54
C ALA A 161 -13.07 5.23 18.60
N GLY A 162 -13.31 5.00 17.30
CA GLY A 162 -12.27 4.63 16.33
C GLY A 162 -11.28 5.75 16.11
N ASP A 163 -9.97 5.46 16.27
CA ASP A 163 -8.93 6.47 16.12
C ASP A 163 -7.57 5.85 15.78
N ASN A 164 -6.60 6.72 15.41
CA ASN A 164 -5.24 6.31 15.07
C ASN A 164 -5.24 5.17 14.02
N THR A 165 -5.84 5.47 12.85
CA THR A 165 -6.02 4.51 11.77
C THR A 165 -5.13 4.83 10.58
N THR A 166 -4.49 3.81 10.02
CA THR A 166 -3.87 3.88 8.69
C THR A 166 -4.54 2.90 7.74
N ILE A 167 -4.96 3.42 6.59
CA ILE A 167 -5.54 2.68 5.47
C ILE A 167 -4.55 2.84 4.32
N SER A 168 -3.84 1.74 3.97
CA SER A 168 -2.79 1.81 2.96
C SER A 168 -3.00 0.79 1.85
N TRP A 169 -2.68 1.16 0.63
CA TRP A 169 -2.81 0.29 -0.54
C TRP A 169 -4.17 -0.40 -0.65
N CYS A 170 -5.22 0.24 -0.18
CA CYS A 170 -6.58 -0.29 -0.27
C CYS A 170 -7.27 0.19 -1.54
N LYS A 171 -8.07 -0.69 -2.15
CA LYS A 171 -8.90 -0.39 -3.31
C LYS A 171 -10.37 -0.41 -2.91
N PHE A 172 -11.08 0.64 -3.32
CA PHE A 172 -12.52 0.78 -3.17
C PHE A 172 -13.17 0.77 -4.56
N THR A 173 -14.24 0.00 -4.72
CA THR A 173 -14.92 -0.13 -6.02
C THR A 173 -16.38 -0.56 -5.85
N TYR A 174 -17.21 -0.26 -6.85
CA TYR A 174 -18.55 -0.81 -6.99
C TYR A 174 -18.67 -1.43 -8.36
N LEU A 175 -18.74 -2.75 -8.39
CA LEU A 175 -18.84 -3.55 -9.62
C LEU A 175 -20.29 -3.83 -9.98
N LYS A 176 -21.21 -3.74 -9.02
CA LYS A 176 -22.65 -3.93 -9.18
C LYS A 176 -23.34 -2.57 -9.33
N PRO A 177 -24.41 -2.48 -10.12
CA PRO A 177 -25.21 -1.25 -10.20
C PRO A 177 -25.84 -0.94 -8.85
N ALA A 178 -26.01 0.37 -8.56
CA ALA A 178 -26.75 0.80 -7.38
C ALA A 178 -28.22 0.37 -7.48
N LYS A 179 -28.82 0.05 -6.34
CA LYS A 179 -30.23 -0.28 -6.20
C LYS A 179 -30.94 0.84 -5.48
N ALA A 180 -31.94 1.42 -6.16
CA ALA A 180 -32.78 2.46 -5.59
C ALA A 180 -33.76 1.90 -4.52
N GLY A 181 -34.36 2.82 -3.72
CA GLY A 181 -35.39 2.48 -2.75
C GLY A 181 -34.88 1.84 -1.47
N GLY A 182 -33.62 2.03 -1.14
CA GLY A 182 -33.07 1.66 0.18
C GLY A 182 -33.69 2.52 1.30
N PRO A 183 -33.70 2.03 2.55
CA PRO A 183 -34.32 2.73 3.68
C PRO A 183 -33.66 4.06 4.06
N GLY A 184 -32.38 4.27 3.69
CA GLY A 184 -31.67 5.54 3.88
C GLY A 184 -32.06 6.64 2.87
N GLY A 185 -32.70 6.26 1.76
CA GLY A 185 -33.36 7.18 0.81
C GLY A 185 -32.53 7.63 -0.38
N ALA A 186 -31.28 7.25 -0.51
CA ALA A 186 -30.47 7.53 -1.70
C ALA A 186 -30.65 6.45 -2.77
N ASP A 187 -31.00 6.85 -3.99
CA ASP A 187 -31.15 5.90 -5.13
C ASP A 187 -29.82 5.37 -5.65
N ASP A 188 -28.73 6.05 -5.39
CA ASP A 188 -27.38 5.62 -5.76
C ASP A 188 -26.41 5.87 -4.60
N HIS A 189 -26.33 4.90 -3.70
CA HIS A 189 -25.51 4.95 -2.49
C HIS A 189 -24.16 4.22 -2.67
N ARG A 190 -23.50 4.36 -3.82
CA ARG A 190 -22.15 3.84 -4.04
C ARG A 190 -21.10 4.69 -3.33
N PHE A 191 -21.21 4.76 -2.01
CA PHE A 191 -20.39 5.57 -1.12
C PHE A 191 -19.30 4.72 -0.47
N THR A 192 -18.13 5.29 -0.17
CA THR A 192 -16.98 4.47 0.21
C THR A 192 -16.56 4.60 1.66
N ASN A 193 -16.20 5.81 2.12
CA ASN A 193 -15.61 5.99 3.44
C ASN A 193 -16.23 7.17 4.18
N LEU A 194 -16.97 6.89 5.25
CA LEU A 194 -17.42 7.91 6.19
C LEU A 194 -16.50 7.96 7.40
N VAL A 195 -16.14 9.15 7.84
CA VAL A 195 -15.40 9.43 9.07
C VAL A 195 -16.23 10.37 9.94
N GLY A 196 -16.70 9.83 11.06
CA GLY A 196 -17.65 10.52 11.93
C GLY A 196 -19.08 10.50 11.39
N SER A 197 -20.00 9.79 12.08
CA SER A 197 -21.37 9.58 11.66
C SER A 197 -22.24 10.85 11.80
N SER A 198 -21.85 11.78 12.68
CA SER A 198 -22.54 13.04 12.91
C SER A 198 -21.56 14.14 13.34
N LYS A 199 -22.06 15.39 13.44
CA LYS A 199 -21.26 16.51 13.95
C LYS A 199 -20.79 16.38 15.40
N SER A 200 -21.45 15.52 16.18
CA SER A 200 -21.12 15.25 17.58
C SER A 200 -20.48 13.86 17.78
N ASP A 201 -20.13 13.18 16.72
CA ASP A 201 -19.44 11.90 16.75
C ASP A 201 -17.93 12.10 16.58
N PHE A 202 -17.16 11.78 17.60
CA PHE A 202 -15.69 11.91 17.64
C PHE A 202 -15.09 11.04 18.76
N PRO A 203 -13.82 10.60 18.63
CA PRO A 203 -13.11 9.86 19.68
C PRO A 203 -12.79 10.76 20.89
N ALA A 204 -12.23 10.15 21.94
CA ALA A 204 -12.04 10.82 23.23
C ALA A 204 -11.16 12.07 23.20
N ASP A 205 -10.19 12.15 22.28
CA ASP A 205 -9.30 13.31 22.08
C ASP A 205 -9.92 14.41 21.18
N GLY A 206 -11.08 14.14 20.59
CA GLY A 206 -11.85 15.08 19.81
C GLY A 206 -11.74 14.94 18.30
N HIS A 207 -10.76 14.22 17.76
CA HIS A 207 -10.53 14.10 16.32
C HIS A 207 -10.19 12.68 15.89
N TYR A 208 -10.80 12.24 14.79
CA TYR A 208 -10.38 11.03 14.09
C TYR A 208 -9.05 11.29 13.39
N SER A 209 -7.98 10.64 13.82
CA SER A 209 -6.65 10.73 13.21
C SER A 209 -6.48 9.60 12.20
N ILE A 210 -6.61 9.91 10.90
CA ILE A 210 -6.66 8.89 9.84
C ILE A 210 -5.72 9.24 8.69
N THR A 211 -4.87 8.27 8.32
CA THR A 211 -4.04 8.32 7.11
C THR A 211 -4.61 7.39 6.04
N PHE A 212 -4.87 7.93 4.86
CA PHE A 212 -5.07 7.17 3.63
C PHE A 212 -3.79 7.27 2.79
N GLN A 213 -3.11 6.16 2.56
CA GLN A 213 -1.84 6.13 1.85
C GLN A 213 -1.89 5.14 0.68
N ASN A 214 -1.58 5.59 -0.53
CA ASN A 214 -1.58 4.76 -1.74
C ASN A 214 -2.94 4.08 -2.00
N CYS A 215 -4.04 4.69 -1.60
CA CYS A 215 -5.38 4.16 -1.79
C CYS A 215 -5.92 4.47 -3.20
N TYR A 216 -6.77 3.57 -3.70
CA TYR A 216 -7.39 3.66 -5.00
C TYR A 216 -8.92 3.69 -4.91
N TRP A 217 -9.53 4.82 -5.20
CA TRP A 217 -10.96 4.90 -5.46
C TRP A 217 -11.19 4.68 -6.96
N ALA A 218 -11.60 3.46 -7.28
CA ALA A 218 -11.72 2.94 -8.63
C ALA A 218 -13.12 3.15 -9.20
N GLU A 219 -13.34 2.63 -10.40
CA GLU A 219 -14.61 2.73 -11.10
C GLU A 219 -15.78 2.25 -10.24
N GLY A 220 -16.91 2.95 -10.35
CA GLY A 220 -18.12 2.72 -9.60
C GLY A 220 -18.24 3.52 -8.30
N CYS A 221 -17.17 4.06 -7.73
CA CYS A 221 -17.23 4.91 -6.55
C CYS A 221 -17.91 6.25 -6.88
N LYS A 222 -18.88 6.66 -6.06
CA LYS A 222 -19.64 7.88 -6.29
C LYS A 222 -19.32 9.00 -5.31
N GLU A 223 -19.36 8.75 -4.01
CA GLU A 223 -19.10 9.75 -2.97
C GLU A 223 -18.39 9.16 -1.76
N ARG A 224 -18.06 10.02 -0.78
CA ARG A 224 -17.37 9.69 0.48
C ARG A 224 -15.98 9.06 0.26
N MET A 225 -15.11 9.78 -0.46
CA MET A 225 -13.75 9.29 -0.77
C MET A 225 -12.62 10.14 -0.13
N PRO A 226 -12.59 10.52 1.17
CA PRO A 226 -13.61 10.28 2.21
C PRO A 226 -14.61 11.42 2.39
N ARG A 227 -15.68 11.16 3.15
CA ARG A 227 -16.57 12.16 3.78
C ARG A 227 -16.24 12.22 5.27
N ALA A 228 -15.82 13.37 5.80
CA ALA A 228 -15.32 13.46 7.18
C ALA A 228 -15.88 14.65 7.98
N ARG A 229 -15.92 14.46 9.31
CA ARG A 229 -16.20 15.44 10.35
C ARG A 229 -15.31 15.16 11.56
N ASN A 230 -14.98 16.22 12.34
CA ASN A 230 -14.15 16.08 13.55
C ASN A 230 -12.89 15.25 13.29
N ALA A 231 -12.14 15.55 12.22
CA ALA A 231 -11.07 14.68 11.76
C ALA A 231 -9.78 15.45 11.48
N GLU A 232 -8.66 14.76 11.66
CA GLU A 232 -7.35 15.12 11.17
C GLU A 232 -6.94 14.07 10.12
N LEU A 233 -7.04 14.43 8.84
CA LEU A 233 -6.81 13.51 7.74
C LEU A 233 -5.49 13.78 7.04
N HIS A 234 -4.79 12.70 6.66
CA HIS A 234 -3.70 12.73 5.69
C HIS A 234 -4.02 11.81 4.51
N LEU A 235 -4.15 12.39 3.32
CA LEU A 235 -4.33 11.65 2.08
C LEU A 235 -3.00 11.72 1.29
N LEU A 236 -2.28 10.61 1.23
CA LEU A 236 -0.94 10.54 0.67
C LEU A 236 -0.90 9.60 -0.53
N ASN A 237 -0.43 10.09 -1.69
CA ASN A 237 -0.24 9.29 -2.90
C ASN A 237 -1.50 8.50 -3.32
N CYS A 238 -2.68 9.05 -3.13
CA CYS A 238 -3.93 8.41 -3.47
C CYS A 238 -4.29 8.60 -4.95
N TYR A 239 -5.09 7.70 -5.49
CA TYR A 239 -5.54 7.72 -6.88
C TYR A 239 -7.05 7.66 -6.99
N TYR A 240 -7.63 8.65 -7.67
CA TYR A 240 -9.07 8.76 -7.92
C TYR A 240 -9.34 8.58 -9.40
N ASN A 241 -10.04 7.52 -9.77
CA ASN A 241 -10.36 7.24 -11.17
C ASN A 241 -11.71 6.54 -11.28
N THR A 242 -12.79 7.32 -11.32
CA THR A 242 -14.17 6.86 -11.50
C THR A 242 -14.90 7.77 -12.47
N THR A 243 -15.63 7.18 -13.42
CA THR A 243 -16.41 7.90 -14.45
C THR A 243 -17.85 8.13 -14.03
N VAL A 244 -18.22 7.75 -12.81
CA VAL A 244 -19.59 7.91 -12.29
C VAL A 244 -20.00 9.38 -12.30
N SER A 245 -21.13 9.67 -12.97
CA SER A 245 -21.66 11.03 -13.06
C SER A 245 -21.97 11.60 -11.68
N GLY A 246 -21.54 12.85 -11.46
CA GLY A 246 -21.70 13.54 -10.18
C GLY A 246 -20.82 13.01 -9.06
N SER A 247 -19.79 12.23 -9.38
CA SER A 247 -18.85 11.70 -8.39
C SER A 247 -18.16 12.83 -7.61
N LEU A 248 -17.95 12.60 -6.31
CA LEU A 248 -17.32 13.55 -5.38
C LEU A 248 -16.24 12.85 -4.57
N ALA A 249 -15.00 13.31 -4.67
CA ALA A 249 -13.90 12.74 -3.90
C ALA A 249 -14.01 13.14 -2.41
N ILE A 250 -13.58 14.31 -2.04
CA ILE A 250 -13.41 14.75 -0.66
C ILE A 250 -14.60 15.60 -0.23
N GLY A 251 -15.33 15.16 0.78
CA GLY A 251 -16.39 15.94 1.39
C GLY A 251 -16.06 16.23 2.86
N LEU A 252 -15.89 17.49 3.24
CA LEU A 252 -15.53 17.83 4.62
C LEU A 252 -16.54 18.79 5.25
N GLY A 253 -16.90 18.51 6.51
CA GLY A 253 -17.57 19.44 7.40
C GLY A 253 -16.80 19.53 8.72
N GLY A 254 -16.84 20.64 9.42
CA GLY A 254 -16.07 20.83 10.64
C GLY A 254 -16.52 19.94 11.80
N GLY A 255 -17.81 19.73 11.94
CA GLY A 255 -18.36 19.12 13.15
C GLY A 255 -18.22 20.05 14.37
N ASN A 256 -18.22 19.47 15.56
CA ASN A 256 -18.05 20.25 16.80
C ASN A 256 -16.58 20.63 17.07
N ASN A 257 -15.61 19.87 16.56
CA ASN A 257 -14.17 20.02 16.86
C ASN A 257 -13.33 20.44 15.65
N ASN A 258 -13.97 20.78 14.52
CA ASN A 258 -13.33 21.12 13.25
C ASN A 258 -12.74 19.89 12.52
N THR A 259 -12.34 20.10 11.28
CA THR A 259 -11.73 19.07 10.44
C THR A 259 -10.55 19.66 9.67
N THR A 260 -9.44 18.96 9.66
CA THR A 260 -8.28 19.27 8.84
C THR A 260 -7.96 18.12 7.89
N CYS A 261 -7.48 18.46 6.70
CA CYS A 261 -7.07 17.47 5.70
C CYS A 261 -5.83 17.96 4.94
N TYR A 262 -4.76 17.21 5.02
CA TYR A 262 -3.56 17.41 4.22
C TYR A 262 -3.52 16.39 3.10
N VAL A 263 -3.56 16.85 1.86
CA VAL A 263 -3.56 15.99 0.66
C VAL A 263 -2.23 16.17 -0.05
N GLU A 264 -1.42 15.12 -0.10
CA GLU A 264 -0.07 15.17 -0.64
C GLU A 264 0.10 14.21 -1.84
N ASN A 265 0.68 14.71 -2.92
CA ASN A 265 1.03 13.96 -4.13
C ASN A 265 -0.08 12.99 -4.61
N THR A 266 -1.32 13.43 -4.53
CA THR A 266 -2.52 12.65 -4.89
C THR A 266 -2.96 13.00 -6.31
N ASN A 267 -3.40 12.00 -7.08
CA ASN A 267 -3.84 12.16 -8.47
C ASN A 267 -5.36 11.98 -8.60
N PHE A 268 -6.06 13.08 -8.97
CA PHE A 268 -7.49 13.11 -9.25
C PHE A 268 -7.74 13.01 -10.77
N ALA A 269 -7.51 11.81 -11.34
CA ALA A 269 -7.51 11.63 -12.80
C ALA A 269 -8.91 11.77 -13.42
N ASN A 270 -9.89 11.02 -12.90
CA ASN A 270 -11.28 11.09 -13.33
C ASN A 270 -12.18 11.18 -12.10
N ILE A 271 -12.72 12.34 -11.86
CA ILE A 271 -13.68 12.64 -10.79
C ILE A 271 -14.48 13.90 -11.16
N ALA A 272 -15.79 13.88 -10.98
CA ALA A 272 -16.62 15.00 -11.37
C ALA A 272 -16.42 16.23 -10.46
N SER A 273 -16.15 16.02 -9.17
CA SER A 273 -15.82 17.07 -8.20
C SER A 273 -14.76 16.59 -7.22
N VAL A 274 -13.70 17.36 -7.04
CA VAL A 274 -12.61 17.01 -6.12
C VAL A 274 -12.98 17.29 -4.67
N TYR A 275 -13.67 18.39 -4.40
CA TYR A 275 -13.96 18.83 -3.03
C TYR A 275 -15.33 19.48 -2.90
N ARG A 276 -15.99 19.21 -1.76
CA ARG A 276 -17.20 19.92 -1.31
C ARG A 276 -17.13 20.23 0.18
N ASN A 277 -17.44 21.48 0.53
CA ASN A 277 -17.55 21.93 1.92
C ASN A 277 -18.96 21.67 2.44
N TYR A 278 -19.07 21.07 3.62
CA TYR A 278 -20.33 20.75 4.29
C TYR A 278 -20.54 21.50 5.61
N ASN A 279 -19.79 22.59 5.87
CA ASN A 279 -19.94 23.35 7.12
C ASN A 279 -21.36 23.89 7.33
N SER A 280 -22.11 24.16 6.25
CA SER A 280 -23.50 24.62 6.35
C SER A 280 -24.41 23.61 7.04
N THR A 281 -24.12 22.32 6.95
CA THR A 281 -24.89 21.23 7.56
C THR A 281 -24.24 20.69 8.83
N ASP A 282 -22.91 20.60 8.84
CA ASP A 282 -22.16 19.96 9.92
C ASP A 282 -21.64 20.95 10.97
N GLY A 283 -21.58 22.23 10.65
CA GLY A 283 -20.96 23.25 11.52
C GLY A 283 -19.44 23.20 11.49
N GLY A 284 -18.83 23.94 12.40
CA GLY A 284 -17.38 24.01 12.57
C GLY A 284 -16.63 24.65 11.40
N THR A 285 -15.33 24.43 11.35
CA THR A 285 -14.45 24.92 10.30
C THR A 285 -13.69 23.78 9.62
N VAL A 286 -13.26 24.01 8.39
CA VAL A 286 -12.46 23.07 7.61
C VAL A 286 -11.17 23.74 7.17
N GLY A 287 -10.04 23.04 7.40
CA GLY A 287 -8.76 23.30 6.75
C GLY A 287 -8.46 22.21 5.72
N LEU A 288 -8.02 22.60 4.52
CA LEU A 288 -7.69 21.65 3.45
C LEU A 288 -6.55 22.18 2.61
N ILE A 289 -5.47 21.42 2.49
CA ILE A 289 -4.31 21.75 1.66
C ILE A 289 -4.09 20.65 0.62
N PHE A 290 -3.87 21.05 -0.63
CA PHE A 290 -3.39 20.20 -1.71
C PHE A 290 -1.93 20.54 -2.00
N ASP A 291 -1.02 19.63 -1.66
CA ASP A 291 0.43 19.76 -1.86
C ASP A 291 0.92 18.77 -2.91
N GLY A 292 1.50 19.26 -4.01
CA GLY A 292 2.03 18.42 -5.08
C GLY A 292 1.01 17.57 -5.84
N CYS A 293 -0.30 17.84 -5.71
CA CYS A 293 -1.38 17.04 -6.30
C CYS A 293 -1.55 17.29 -7.80
N MET A 294 -2.00 16.28 -8.54
CA MET A 294 -2.49 16.42 -9.92
C MET A 294 -4.02 16.60 -9.90
N ASN A 295 -4.50 17.63 -10.59
CA ASN A 295 -5.93 17.97 -10.71
C ASN A 295 -6.63 18.17 -9.35
N GLY A 296 -5.90 18.63 -8.33
CA GLY A 296 -6.45 18.98 -7.04
C GLY A 296 -7.44 20.17 -7.10
N SER A 297 -7.89 20.63 -5.94
CA SER A 297 -8.75 21.81 -5.82
C SER A 297 -8.01 22.97 -5.14
N ALA A 298 -8.68 24.08 -4.94
CA ALA A 298 -8.13 25.22 -4.19
C ALA A 298 -7.99 24.86 -2.69
N ASN A 299 -6.92 25.36 -2.07
CA ASN A 299 -6.71 25.25 -0.63
C ASN A 299 -7.76 26.03 0.16
N VAL A 300 -8.10 25.52 1.35
CA VAL A 300 -9.02 26.18 2.30
C VAL A 300 -8.32 26.32 3.65
N GLY A 301 -8.18 27.52 4.15
CA GLY A 301 -7.49 27.77 5.42
C GLY A 301 -6.02 27.36 5.40
N SER A 302 -5.53 26.88 6.55
CA SER A 302 -4.16 26.38 6.71
C SER A 302 -4.17 25.06 7.47
N VAL A 303 -3.36 24.10 7.03
CA VAL A 303 -3.15 22.80 7.68
C VAL A 303 -1.65 22.52 7.71
N SER A 304 -1.15 22.12 8.85
CA SER A 304 0.25 21.70 8.98
C SER A 304 0.48 20.34 8.33
N LYS A 305 1.62 20.19 7.68
CA LYS A 305 2.07 18.89 7.17
C LYS A 305 2.25 17.92 8.34
N PRO A 306 1.75 16.67 8.25
CA PRO A 306 1.97 15.66 9.29
C PRO A 306 3.44 15.47 9.61
N SER A 307 3.76 15.33 10.91
CA SER A 307 5.15 15.28 11.41
C SER A 307 5.73 13.87 11.54
N TYR A 308 4.92 12.82 11.42
CA TYR A 308 5.40 11.44 11.46
C TYR A 308 6.18 11.09 10.18
N ALA A 309 7.00 10.04 10.25
CA ALA A 309 7.74 9.56 9.08
C ALA A 309 6.82 8.77 8.15
N TYR A 310 6.92 9.01 6.83
CA TYR A 310 6.19 8.31 5.78
C TYR A 310 6.92 8.38 4.44
N THR A 311 6.54 7.50 3.53
CA THR A 311 7.14 7.39 2.20
C THR A 311 6.29 8.10 1.16
N VAL A 312 6.89 9.04 0.43
CA VAL A 312 6.23 9.83 -0.61
C VAL A 312 6.65 9.33 -1.99
N LEU A 313 5.67 9.07 -2.86
CA LEU A 313 5.89 8.79 -4.27
C LEU A 313 5.76 10.08 -5.09
N PRO A 314 6.54 10.25 -6.18
CA PRO A 314 6.28 11.30 -7.14
C PRO A 314 4.86 11.18 -7.68
N VAL A 315 4.12 12.29 -7.75
CA VAL A 315 2.71 12.26 -8.18
C VAL A 315 2.51 11.69 -9.59
N ALA A 316 3.50 11.83 -10.45
CA ALA A 316 3.49 11.27 -11.80
C ALA A 316 3.46 9.73 -11.82
N ASP A 317 4.01 9.09 -10.78
CA ASP A 317 4.10 7.63 -10.67
C ASP A 317 2.90 7.03 -9.95
N VAL A 318 2.11 7.84 -9.23
CA VAL A 318 0.99 7.38 -8.38
C VAL A 318 -0.01 6.54 -9.14
N ALA A 319 -0.47 6.98 -10.33
CA ALA A 319 -1.46 6.22 -11.10
C ALA A 319 -0.94 4.83 -11.50
N ALA A 320 0.29 4.76 -12.01
CA ALA A 320 0.89 3.50 -12.46
C ALA A 320 1.16 2.54 -11.29
N ALA A 321 1.55 3.08 -10.15
CA ALA A 321 1.81 2.29 -8.95
C ALA A 321 0.53 1.79 -8.29
N VAL A 322 -0.35 2.72 -7.96
CA VAL A 322 -1.53 2.44 -7.13
C VAL A 322 -2.57 1.61 -7.89
N ALA A 323 -2.75 1.85 -9.21
CA ALA A 323 -3.66 1.06 -10.04
C ALA A 323 -3.04 -0.21 -10.64
N ASN A 324 -1.82 -0.59 -10.25
CA ASN A 324 -1.20 -1.82 -10.74
C ASN A 324 -1.96 -3.06 -10.25
N GLY A 325 -2.56 -3.82 -11.17
CA GLY A 325 -3.39 -4.99 -10.84
C GLY A 325 -2.64 -6.17 -10.21
N ASN A 326 -1.31 -6.19 -10.28
CA ASN A 326 -0.50 -7.30 -9.75
C ASN A 326 0.09 -6.99 -8.36
N CYS A 327 0.31 -5.72 -8.03
CA CYS A 327 1.01 -5.34 -6.80
C CYS A 327 0.60 -3.98 -6.24
N GLY A 328 -0.33 -3.28 -6.87
CA GLY A 328 -0.87 -2.01 -6.40
C GLY A 328 -1.94 -2.19 -5.32
N ALA A 329 -2.83 -1.20 -5.21
CA ALA A 329 -3.91 -1.20 -4.23
C ALA A 329 -4.90 -2.36 -4.45
N GLY A 330 -5.36 -2.96 -3.36
CA GLY A 330 -6.22 -4.13 -3.33
C GLY A 330 -5.51 -5.37 -2.78
N ALA A 331 -6.17 -6.52 -2.79
CA ALA A 331 -5.65 -7.78 -2.27
C ALA A 331 -4.63 -8.43 -3.23
N THR A 332 -3.49 -7.75 -3.43
CA THR A 332 -2.46 -8.07 -4.43
C THR A 332 -1.19 -8.70 -3.86
N LEU A 333 -1.10 -8.86 -2.53
CA LEU A 333 0.09 -9.45 -1.92
C LEU A 333 0.15 -10.96 -2.13
N ASN A 334 1.37 -11.47 -2.29
CA ASN A 334 1.64 -12.90 -2.15
C ASN A 334 1.75 -13.24 -0.67
N VAL A 335 0.95 -14.20 -0.21
CA VAL A 335 0.93 -14.66 1.18
C VAL A 335 1.15 -16.18 1.20
N SER A 336 2.17 -16.63 1.94
CA SER A 336 2.45 -18.06 2.12
C SER A 336 1.42 -18.71 3.08
N SER A 337 1.37 -20.02 3.12
CA SER A 337 0.56 -20.78 4.09
C SER A 337 0.94 -20.55 5.55
N THR A 338 2.08 -19.91 5.81
CA THR A 338 2.56 -19.52 7.15
C THR A 338 2.38 -18.02 7.42
N GLY A 339 1.72 -17.27 6.52
CA GLY A 339 1.46 -15.83 6.68
C GLY A 339 2.62 -14.91 6.30
N VAL A 340 3.70 -15.45 5.73
CA VAL A 340 4.78 -14.60 5.20
C VAL A 340 4.30 -13.90 3.94
N MET A 341 4.45 -12.58 3.90
CA MET A 341 3.96 -11.72 2.84
C MET A 341 5.09 -11.14 2.00
N SER A 342 4.82 -10.93 0.72
CA SER A 342 5.70 -10.22 -0.21
C SER A 342 4.86 -9.47 -1.26
N SER A 343 5.49 -8.54 -1.99
CA SER A 343 4.84 -7.88 -3.12
C SER A 343 4.41 -8.89 -4.20
N GLY A 344 3.28 -8.65 -4.82
CA GLY A 344 2.81 -9.40 -5.98
C GLY A 344 3.65 -9.14 -7.24
N CYS A 345 4.29 -7.97 -7.34
CA CYS A 345 5.32 -7.71 -8.34
C CYS A 345 6.68 -8.10 -7.77
N THR A 346 7.41 -8.89 -8.50
CA THR A 346 8.86 -8.88 -8.34
C THR A 346 9.33 -7.48 -8.71
N VAL A 347 9.62 -6.65 -7.71
CA VAL A 347 10.61 -5.63 -7.93
C VAL A 347 11.81 -6.43 -8.44
N LEU A 348 12.26 -6.16 -9.67
CA LEU A 348 13.66 -6.36 -9.96
C LEU A 348 14.35 -5.35 -9.04
N GLU A 349 14.42 -5.65 -7.74
CA GLU A 349 15.49 -5.15 -6.94
C GLU A 349 16.74 -5.62 -7.72
N GLU A 350 17.38 -4.70 -8.45
CA GLU A 350 18.80 -4.70 -8.27
C GLU A 350 18.92 -4.66 -6.75
N ASN A 351 19.18 -5.83 -6.15
CA ASN A 351 19.68 -5.88 -4.79
C ASN A 351 20.61 -4.70 -4.74
N GLU A 352 20.31 -3.67 -3.92
CA GLU A 352 21.32 -2.70 -3.58
C GLU A 352 22.38 -3.54 -2.91
N PHE A 353 23.18 -4.15 -3.77
CA PHE A 353 24.43 -4.72 -3.35
C PHE A 353 25.05 -3.60 -2.57
N ASN A 354 25.20 -3.82 -1.30
CA ASN A 354 25.98 -2.97 -0.45
C ASN A 354 27.22 -2.57 -1.27
N LYS A 355 27.12 -1.47 -2.02
CA LYS A 355 28.17 -0.91 -2.85
C LYS A 355 29.45 -0.60 -2.06
N SER A 356 29.37 -0.79 -0.75
CA SER A 356 30.51 -0.68 0.17
C SER A 356 31.42 -1.90 0.22
N LYS A 357 31.13 -3.03 -0.51
CA LYS A 357 31.81 -4.28 -0.17
C LYS A 357 32.62 -4.95 -1.27
N VAL A 358 32.20 -5.04 -2.52
CA VAL A 358 32.99 -5.64 -3.62
C VAL A 358 33.00 -4.73 -4.80
N GLN A 359 34.17 -4.40 -5.32
CA GLN A 359 34.32 -3.59 -6.53
C GLN A 359 34.84 -4.43 -7.68
N PHE A 360 34.29 -4.21 -8.88
CA PHE A 360 34.73 -4.82 -10.12
C PHE A 360 35.12 -3.72 -11.09
N TYR A 361 36.32 -3.74 -11.59
CA TYR A 361 36.80 -2.75 -12.57
C TYR A 361 37.89 -3.29 -13.47
N PRO A 362 38.04 -2.77 -14.70
CA PRO A 362 37.16 -1.80 -15.36
C PRO A 362 35.89 -2.48 -15.91
N THR A 363 34.85 -1.70 -16.20
CA THR A 363 33.62 -2.19 -16.87
C THR A 363 33.84 -2.49 -18.35
N LEU A 364 34.88 -1.93 -18.93
CA LEU A 364 35.32 -2.13 -20.31
C LEU A 364 36.70 -2.82 -20.29
N VAL A 365 36.70 -4.13 -20.42
CA VAL A 365 37.87 -5.00 -20.18
C VAL A 365 38.64 -5.32 -21.46
N ASP A 366 39.92 -5.00 -21.48
CA ASP A 366 40.81 -5.41 -22.56
C ASP A 366 41.37 -6.84 -22.29
N SER A 367 41.98 -7.04 -21.15
CA SER A 367 42.58 -8.31 -20.79
C SER A 367 42.32 -8.74 -19.34
N THR A 368 42.18 -7.76 -18.44
CA THR A 368 42.12 -8.04 -17.00
C THR A 368 40.91 -7.35 -16.37
N LEU A 369 40.11 -8.11 -15.64
CA LEU A 369 39.07 -7.61 -14.73
C LEU A 369 39.57 -7.77 -13.29
N THR A 370 39.52 -6.69 -12.51
CA THR A 370 39.92 -6.72 -11.10
C THR A 370 38.67 -6.80 -10.22
N VAL A 371 38.70 -7.70 -9.26
CA VAL A 371 37.72 -7.83 -8.19
C VAL A 371 38.38 -7.42 -6.89
N GLU A 372 37.90 -6.35 -6.25
CA GLU A 372 38.41 -5.83 -4.98
C GLU A 372 37.45 -6.16 -3.86
N LEU A 373 37.94 -6.86 -2.84
CA LEU A 373 37.16 -7.31 -1.68
C LEU A 373 37.16 -6.25 -0.56
N PRO A 374 36.08 -6.09 0.19
CA PRO A 374 36.03 -5.21 1.35
C PRO A 374 36.73 -5.81 2.58
N GLU A 375 36.88 -5.00 3.64
CA GLU A 375 37.55 -5.37 4.91
C GLU A 375 36.87 -6.53 5.66
N SER A 376 35.66 -6.92 5.31
CA SER A 376 34.89 -7.93 6.03
C SER A 376 34.70 -9.26 5.28
N MET A 377 35.40 -9.49 4.15
CA MET A 377 35.25 -10.72 3.36
C MET A 377 36.54 -11.55 3.30
N ASP A 378 36.50 -12.70 3.93
CA ASP A 378 37.54 -13.75 3.85
C ASP A 378 36.92 -15.12 3.63
N GLY A 379 37.68 -16.07 3.10
CA GLY A 379 37.21 -17.43 2.88
C GLY A 379 37.55 -18.00 1.49
N LEU A 380 36.83 -19.03 1.07
CA LEU A 380 36.97 -19.61 -0.26
C LEU A 380 36.08 -18.84 -1.25
N ALA A 381 36.71 -18.11 -2.17
CA ALA A 381 36.01 -17.41 -3.25
C ALA A 381 35.85 -18.33 -4.46
N SER A 382 34.64 -18.41 -5.02
CA SER A 382 34.36 -18.95 -6.34
C SER A 382 33.99 -17.80 -7.27
N ILE A 383 34.73 -17.62 -8.35
CA ILE A 383 34.49 -16.60 -9.36
C ILE A 383 34.22 -17.29 -10.69
N GLU A 384 33.10 -17.00 -11.29
CA GLU A 384 32.66 -17.60 -12.55
C GLU A 384 32.27 -16.50 -13.53
N VAL A 385 32.65 -16.66 -14.81
CA VAL A 385 32.25 -15.73 -15.87
C VAL A 385 31.39 -16.47 -16.89
N PHE A 386 30.28 -15.88 -17.24
CA PHE A 386 29.32 -16.41 -18.21
C PHE A 386 29.18 -15.51 -19.42
N SER A 387 29.00 -16.07 -20.59
CA SER A 387 28.54 -15.34 -21.76
C SER A 387 27.05 -14.98 -21.60
N ILE A 388 26.54 -14.09 -22.47
CA ILE A 388 25.11 -13.74 -22.49
C ILE A 388 24.19 -14.93 -22.85
N SER A 389 24.72 -15.98 -23.47
CA SER A 389 23.98 -17.24 -23.74
C SER A 389 23.94 -18.17 -22.53
N GLY A 390 24.52 -17.79 -21.38
CA GLY A 390 24.58 -18.60 -20.16
C GLY A 390 25.72 -19.62 -20.13
N ALA A 391 26.58 -19.69 -21.16
CA ALA A 391 27.72 -20.59 -21.15
C ALA A 391 28.80 -20.06 -20.20
N GLN A 392 29.32 -20.93 -19.30
CA GLN A 392 30.46 -20.63 -18.43
C GLN A 392 31.75 -20.61 -19.26
N VAL A 393 32.43 -19.47 -19.25
CA VAL A 393 33.63 -19.23 -20.07
C VAL A 393 34.93 -19.08 -19.26
N PHE A 394 34.78 -18.86 -17.92
CA PHE A 394 35.90 -18.76 -17.00
C PHE A 394 35.45 -19.20 -15.60
N SER A 395 36.36 -19.82 -14.85
CA SER A 395 36.14 -20.19 -13.45
C SER A 395 37.45 -20.09 -12.67
N LEU A 396 37.40 -19.59 -11.44
CA LEU A 396 38.51 -19.51 -10.50
C LEU A 396 38.00 -19.80 -9.09
N SER A 397 38.64 -20.74 -8.39
CA SER A 397 38.41 -20.95 -6.96
C SER A 397 39.69 -20.62 -6.21
N LYS A 398 39.64 -19.72 -5.22
CA LYS A 398 40.81 -19.24 -4.48
C LYS A 398 40.44 -18.90 -3.05
N LYS A 399 41.28 -19.22 -2.09
CA LYS A 399 41.18 -18.71 -0.73
C LYS A 399 41.62 -17.24 -0.74
N VAL A 400 40.77 -16.36 -0.22
CA VAL A 400 40.97 -14.90 -0.23
C VAL A 400 40.95 -14.35 1.18
N THR A 401 41.58 -13.21 1.34
CA THR A 401 41.62 -12.42 2.58
C THR A 401 40.96 -11.05 2.37
N ALA A 402 40.54 -10.42 3.48
CA ALA A 402 39.99 -9.08 3.44
C ALA A 402 40.86 -8.08 2.69
N THR A 403 40.26 -7.15 1.96
CA THR A 403 40.92 -6.11 1.13
C THR A 403 41.75 -6.65 -0.08
N GLU A 404 41.67 -7.94 -0.36
CA GLU A 404 42.42 -8.52 -1.49
C GLU A 404 41.87 -8.06 -2.83
N LYS A 405 42.82 -7.80 -3.78
CA LYS A 405 42.51 -7.53 -5.19
C LYS A 405 42.82 -8.78 -6.02
N ILE A 406 41.81 -9.31 -6.68
CA ILE A 406 41.90 -10.50 -7.51
C ILE A 406 41.88 -10.04 -8.97
N ALA A 407 42.98 -10.26 -9.68
CA ALA A 407 43.08 -10.00 -11.11
C ALA A 407 42.67 -11.23 -11.91
N LEU A 408 41.61 -11.12 -12.71
CA LEU A 408 41.14 -12.18 -13.61
C LEU A 408 41.71 -11.91 -15.02
N ASN A 409 42.54 -12.81 -15.52
CA ASN A 409 43.01 -12.73 -16.89
C ASN A 409 41.95 -13.28 -17.86
N LEU A 410 41.33 -12.36 -18.61
CA LEU A 410 40.28 -12.65 -19.56
C LEU A 410 40.71 -12.38 -21.01
N SER A 411 42.02 -12.36 -21.30
CA SER A 411 42.57 -12.05 -22.61
C SER A 411 42.09 -12.99 -23.72
N THR A 412 41.75 -14.22 -23.37
CA THR A 412 41.28 -15.27 -24.31
C THR A 412 39.80 -15.18 -24.65
N LEU A 413 39.04 -14.35 -23.94
CA LEU A 413 37.61 -14.22 -24.22
C LEU A 413 37.37 -13.39 -25.50
N PRO A 414 36.43 -13.83 -26.35
CA PRO A 414 35.97 -13.02 -27.48
C PRO A 414 35.37 -11.69 -27.05
N LYS A 415 35.33 -10.72 -27.97
CA LYS A 415 34.60 -9.46 -27.73
C LYS A 415 33.12 -9.72 -27.46
N GLY A 416 32.56 -9.07 -26.44
CA GLY A 416 31.18 -9.28 -26.10
C GLY A 416 30.82 -8.84 -24.67
N LEU A 417 29.55 -9.00 -24.32
CA LEU A 417 29.01 -8.78 -22.98
C LEU A 417 29.11 -10.06 -22.15
N TYR A 418 29.57 -9.93 -20.92
CA TYR A 418 29.76 -11.02 -19.97
C TYR A 418 29.20 -10.68 -18.61
N VAL A 419 28.90 -11.74 -17.83
CA VAL A 419 28.47 -11.65 -16.44
C VAL A 419 29.49 -12.36 -15.57
N CYS A 420 30.03 -11.68 -14.57
CA CYS A 420 30.93 -12.23 -13.57
C CYS A 420 30.18 -12.43 -12.25
N ASN A 421 30.20 -13.64 -11.72
CA ASN A 421 29.66 -13.98 -10.41
C ASN A 421 30.79 -14.27 -9.44
N LEU A 422 30.77 -13.68 -8.26
CA LEU A 422 31.62 -14.01 -7.12
C LEU A 422 30.75 -14.59 -6.01
N LYS A 423 31.21 -15.68 -5.40
CA LYS A 423 30.60 -16.28 -4.21
C LYS A 423 31.65 -16.52 -3.14
N ILE A 424 31.41 -16.07 -1.92
CA ILE A 424 32.23 -16.34 -0.72
C ILE A 424 31.29 -16.75 0.41
N GLY A 425 31.34 -18.00 0.85
CA GLY A 425 30.40 -18.54 1.83
C GLY A 425 28.95 -18.43 1.36
N SER A 426 28.09 -17.73 2.10
CA SER A 426 26.69 -17.45 1.74
C SER A 426 26.51 -16.16 0.94
N THR A 427 27.55 -15.37 0.77
CA THR A 427 27.48 -14.06 0.05
C THR A 427 27.82 -14.26 -1.42
N SER A 428 27.00 -13.68 -2.30
CA SER A 428 27.23 -13.68 -3.75
C SER A 428 27.15 -12.27 -4.31
N SER A 429 27.96 -11.98 -5.33
CA SER A 429 27.99 -10.71 -6.06
C SER A 429 28.04 -10.97 -7.55
N THR A 430 27.26 -10.23 -8.34
CA THR A 430 27.19 -10.37 -9.80
C THR A 430 27.53 -9.04 -10.47
N TRP A 431 28.34 -9.07 -11.51
CA TRP A 431 28.76 -7.90 -12.25
C TRP A 431 28.73 -8.14 -13.76
N LYS A 432 28.36 -7.11 -14.53
CA LYS A 432 28.38 -7.16 -16.01
C LYS A 432 29.55 -6.33 -16.52
N PHE A 433 30.28 -6.85 -17.50
CA PHE A 433 31.36 -6.14 -18.16
C PHE A 433 31.38 -6.39 -19.67
N ILE A 434 31.98 -5.49 -20.41
CA ILE A 434 32.18 -5.61 -21.86
C ILE A 434 33.65 -5.93 -22.14
N LYS A 435 33.90 -7.04 -22.84
CA LYS A 435 35.21 -7.39 -23.38
C LYS A 435 35.39 -6.69 -24.73
N LYS A 436 36.50 -5.94 -24.89
CA LYS A 436 36.88 -5.25 -26.12
C LYS A 436 37.53 -6.16 -27.14
#